data_2288922895da4f687cbfa1e54d669c66
#
_entry.id   2288922895da4f687cbfa1e54d669c66
#
_cell.length_a   1.000
_cell.length_b   1.000
_cell.length_c   1.000
_cell.angle_alpha   90.00
_cell.angle_beta   90.00
_cell.angle_gamma   90.00
#
_symmetry.space_group_name_H-M   'P 1'
#
loop_
_entity.id
_entity.type
_entity.pdbx_description
1 polymer ?
#
loop_
_entity_poly.entity_id
_entity_poly.type
_entity_poly.pdbx_seq_one_letter_code
_entity_poly.pdbx_strand_id
1 'polypeptide(L)'
;MTRPSNEQLRAILVDMVGARIQAGRLWNLQRQGQIGTVAPIDGHEAVVAATAHALDPASDWILPQYREPLALQRYGPEVLDQYMLYNIGHPDGSRLPPSVRVAPLQISLATQIPHAVGLAWGMTLRHQPGVTTVFFGDGSSSEGDFHEAANLAGVLGAPVILLCVNNQWAISTPLHQQTAAESLADRAVGYGIPGVRIDGNDAIAVFDAVDEARRLALDGGGPTLIEATVYRLGAHTTADDPTRYVPAEDLKAARANDPVDRLVDHLRDLGLWDDDTQAEVEVAALTRIDEAFKRAMAQPLAADAVFDHCFITDTPRMARQRADLLAAAPQGHSDTPEVDR
;
A
#
# COMPACT_ATOMS: atom_id res chain seq x y z
N MET A 1 -26.18 1.24 -3.30
CA MET A 1 -24.85 1.84 -3.50
C MET A 1 -24.87 3.23 -2.92
N THR A 2 -24.11 3.47 -1.88
CA THR A 2 -23.91 4.80 -1.29
C THR A 2 -22.70 5.41 -1.97
N ARG A 3 -22.95 6.24 -2.99
CA ARG A 3 -21.85 7.00 -3.63
C ARG A 3 -21.13 7.86 -2.59
N PRO A 4 -19.82 8.08 -2.74
CA PRO A 4 -19.10 8.95 -1.83
C PRO A 4 -19.71 10.36 -1.85
N SER A 5 -19.85 10.97 -0.68
CA SER A 5 -20.28 12.37 -0.56
C SER A 5 -19.22 13.32 -1.13
N ASN A 6 -19.60 14.55 -1.43
CA ASN A 6 -18.65 15.58 -1.88
C ASN A 6 -17.50 15.79 -0.89
N GLU A 7 -17.77 15.70 0.40
CA GLU A 7 -16.75 15.78 1.46
C GLU A 7 -15.78 14.61 1.39
N GLN A 8 -16.29 13.39 1.19
CA GLN A 8 -15.45 12.20 1.02
C GLN A 8 -14.62 12.28 -0.26
N LEU A 9 -15.19 12.74 -1.39
CA LEU A 9 -14.43 12.93 -2.63
C LEU A 9 -13.29 13.93 -2.46
N ARG A 10 -13.54 15.05 -1.77
CA ARG A 10 -12.50 16.03 -1.45
C ARG A 10 -11.41 15.40 -0.57
N ALA A 11 -11.77 14.64 0.45
CA ALA A 11 -10.81 13.97 1.32
C ALA A 11 -9.99 12.91 0.56
N ILE A 12 -10.61 12.13 -0.33
CA ILE A 12 -9.92 11.19 -1.22
C ILE A 12 -8.89 11.94 -2.08
N LEU A 13 -9.27 13.07 -2.69
CA LEU A 13 -8.35 13.85 -3.53
C LEU A 13 -7.17 14.41 -2.72
N VAL A 14 -7.41 14.88 -1.49
CA VAL A 14 -6.34 15.33 -0.58
C VAL A 14 -5.32 14.22 -0.35
N ASP A 15 -5.76 12.98 -0.12
CA ASP A 15 -4.87 11.84 0.09
C ASP A 15 -4.16 11.43 -1.21
N MET A 16 -4.83 11.51 -2.36
CA MET A 16 -4.22 11.21 -3.67
C MET A 16 -3.10 12.20 -4.02
N VAL A 17 -3.39 13.50 -3.94
CA VAL A 17 -2.42 14.58 -4.20
C VAL A 17 -1.27 14.47 -3.19
N GLY A 18 -1.60 14.32 -1.91
CA GLY A 18 -0.61 14.18 -0.84
C GLY A 18 0.34 13.00 -1.07
N ALA A 19 -0.18 11.85 -1.44
CA ALA A 19 0.63 10.66 -1.71
C ALA A 19 1.58 10.85 -2.90
N ARG A 20 1.12 11.49 -3.98
CA ARG A 20 1.96 11.79 -5.16
C ARG A 20 3.10 12.75 -4.83
N ILE A 21 2.81 13.83 -4.11
CA ILE A 21 3.83 14.80 -3.69
C ILE A 21 4.86 14.15 -2.78
N GLN A 22 4.41 13.34 -1.83
CA GLN A 22 5.29 12.60 -0.93
C GLN A 22 6.13 11.54 -1.67
N ALA A 23 5.59 10.87 -2.68
CA ALA A 23 6.35 9.94 -3.52
C ALA A 23 7.49 10.65 -4.28
N GLY A 24 7.24 11.84 -4.83
CA GLY A 24 8.27 12.68 -5.43
C GLY A 24 9.37 13.07 -4.44
N ARG A 25 9.00 13.37 -3.19
CA ARG A 25 9.98 13.69 -2.13
C ARG A 25 10.83 12.47 -1.77
N LEU A 26 10.24 11.28 -1.63
CA LEU A 26 10.96 10.01 -1.40
C LEU A 26 11.92 9.70 -2.54
N TRP A 27 11.51 9.92 -3.79
CA TRP A 27 12.38 9.77 -4.94
C TRP A 27 13.66 10.61 -4.80
N ASN A 28 13.51 11.88 -4.40
CA ASN A 28 14.63 12.79 -4.21
C ASN A 28 15.52 12.35 -3.03
N LEU A 29 14.95 11.93 -1.90
CA LEU A 29 15.71 11.41 -0.77
C LEU A 29 16.53 10.16 -1.13
N GLN A 30 15.94 9.26 -1.92
CA GLN A 30 16.65 8.08 -2.42
C GLN A 30 17.80 8.45 -3.35
N ARG A 31 17.60 9.41 -4.28
CA ARG A 31 18.67 9.89 -5.17
C ARG A 31 19.81 10.57 -4.42
N GLN A 32 19.55 11.11 -3.24
CA GLN A 32 20.55 11.66 -2.32
C GLN A 32 21.21 10.58 -1.43
N GLY A 33 20.82 9.32 -1.57
CA GLY A 33 21.34 8.21 -0.75
C GLY A 33 20.89 8.20 0.70
N GLN A 34 19.83 8.97 1.04
CA GLN A 34 19.34 9.10 2.41
C GLN A 34 18.36 8.01 2.82
N ILE A 35 17.76 7.33 1.86
CA ILE A 35 16.84 6.20 2.07
C ILE A 35 17.11 5.08 1.08
N GLY A 36 16.55 3.90 1.37
CA GLY A 36 16.60 2.74 0.48
C GLY A 36 15.76 2.91 -0.79
N THR A 37 15.66 1.83 -1.55
CA THR A 37 14.86 1.78 -2.78
C THR A 37 13.38 1.95 -2.45
N VAL A 38 12.69 2.82 -3.19
CA VAL A 38 11.26 3.05 -3.07
C VAL A 38 10.53 2.74 -4.37
N ALA A 39 9.27 2.35 -4.25
CA ALA A 39 8.37 2.11 -5.36
C ALA A 39 7.33 3.25 -5.41
N PRO A 40 7.35 4.12 -6.45
CA PRO A 40 6.40 5.22 -6.56
C PRO A 40 4.95 4.75 -6.65
N ILE A 41 4.02 5.55 -6.12
CA ILE A 41 2.58 5.28 -6.16
C ILE A 41 1.93 5.73 -7.49
N ASP A 42 2.65 6.47 -8.32
CA ASP A 42 2.15 7.15 -9.51
C ASP A 42 1.25 6.24 -10.38
N GLY A 43 0.01 6.64 -10.54
CA GLY A 43 -1.04 5.91 -11.25
C GLY A 43 -1.86 4.94 -10.38
N HIS A 44 -1.56 4.81 -9.08
CA HIS A 44 -2.28 3.92 -8.15
C HIS A 44 -3.07 4.71 -7.10
N GLU A 45 -2.96 6.04 -7.07
CA GLU A 45 -3.46 6.89 -5.99
C GLU A 45 -4.96 6.73 -5.77
N ALA A 46 -5.75 6.68 -6.85
CA ALA A 46 -7.21 6.54 -6.75
C ALA A 46 -7.62 5.20 -6.11
N VAL A 47 -6.98 4.09 -6.53
CA VAL A 47 -7.29 2.78 -5.96
C VAL A 47 -7.01 2.75 -4.46
N VAL A 48 -5.87 3.29 -4.03
CA VAL A 48 -5.47 3.20 -2.63
C VAL A 48 -6.29 4.15 -1.76
N ALA A 49 -6.37 5.44 -2.14
CA ALA A 49 -7.08 6.45 -1.36
C ALA A 49 -8.58 6.15 -1.27
N ALA A 50 -9.23 5.85 -2.41
CA ALA A 50 -10.66 5.54 -2.40
C ALA A 50 -10.98 4.28 -1.58
N THR A 51 -10.13 3.24 -1.65
CA THR A 51 -10.26 2.06 -0.80
C THR A 51 -10.18 2.40 0.68
N ALA A 52 -9.18 3.20 1.08
CA ALA A 52 -9.04 3.61 2.48
C ALA A 52 -10.26 4.40 2.99
N HIS A 53 -10.93 5.17 2.11
CA HIS A 53 -12.13 5.93 2.45
C HIS A 53 -13.42 5.12 2.40
N ALA A 54 -13.47 4.00 1.69
CA ALA A 54 -14.61 3.07 1.69
C ALA A 54 -14.61 2.13 2.90
N LEU A 55 -13.49 2.03 3.62
CA LEU A 55 -13.29 1.19 4.80
C LEU A 55 -13.40 2.00 6.09
N ASP A 56 -13.65 1.30 7.21
CA ASP A 56 -13.69 1.88 8.56
C ASP A 56 -12.38 1.58 9.31
N PRO A 57 -11.50 2.57 9.55
CA PRO A 57 -10.25 2.36 10.28
C PRO A 57 -10.41 1.80 11.69
N ALA A 58 -11.61 1.90 12.30
CA ALA A 58 -11.87 1.38 13.63
C ALA A 58 -12.11 -0.14 13.65
N SER A 59 -12.52 -0.74 12.52
CA SER A 59 -12.87 -2.15 12.44
C SER A 59 -12.15 -2.93 11.36
N ASP A 60 -11.84 -2.29 10.21
CA ASP A 60 -11.34 -2.95 9.02
C ASP A 60 -9.82 -2.92 8.94
N TRP A 61 -9.23 -4.01 8.48
CA TRP A 61 -7.78 -4.12 8.31
C TRP A 61 -7.37 -3.92 6.86
N ILE A 62 -6.23 -3.26 6.66
CA ILE A 62 -5.53 -3.19 5.37
C ILE A 62 -4.20 -3.93 5.46
N LEU A 63 -3.96 -4.79 4.46
CA LEU A 63 -2.69 -5.46 4.25
C LEU A 63 -2.08 -4.90 2.96
N PRO A 64 -1.17 -3.93 3.05
CA PRO A 64 -0.52 -3.34 1.89
C PRO A 64 0.54 -4.26 1.31
N GLN A 65 0.94 -4.00 0.07
CA GLN A 65 2.17 -4.53 -0.49
C GLN A 65 3.32 -3.55 -0.18
N TYR A 66 3.60 -2.58 -1.05
CA TYR A 66 4.69 -1.61 -0.81
C TYR A 66 4.45 -0.22 -1.44
N ARG A 67 3.39 -0.04 -2.24
CA ARG A 67 3.08 1.26 -2.86
C ARG A 67 2.06 2.08 -2.09
N GLU A 68 1.28 1.42 -1.26
CA GLU A 68 0.05 1.94 -0.67
C GLU A 68 0.28 2.91 0.52
N PRO A 69 1.35 2.81 1.33
CA PRO A 69 1.41 3.50 2.61
C PRO A 69 1.21 5.00 2.56
N LEU A 70 1.65 5.67 1.48
CA LEU A 70 1.50 7.12 1.35
C LEU A 70 0.03 7.57 1.27
N ALA A 71 -0.86 6.74 0.73
CA ALA A 71 -2.29 7.02 0.63
C ALA A 71 -3.13 6.35 1.74
N LEU A 72 -2.49 5.73 2.74
CA LEU A 72 -3.17 5.08 3.87
C LEU A 72 -3.12 5.89 5.18
N GLN A 73 -2.70 7.15 5.13
CA GLN A 73 -2.55 8.00 6.34
C GLN A 73 -3.88 8.27 7.07
N ARG A 74 -5.02 8.02 6.43
CA ARG A 74 -6.34 8.00 7.08
C ARG A 74 -6.40 6.99 8.25
N TYR A 75 -5.61 5.93 8.21
CA TYR A 75 -5.54 4.91 9.28
C TYR A 75 -4.70 5.34 10.49
N GLY A 76 -4.01 6.47 10.39
CA GLY A 76 -3.22 7.08 11.44
C GLY A 76 -1.93 7.71 10.87
N PRO A 77 -1.45 8.80 11.49
CA PRO A 77 -0.19 9.44 11.09
C PRO A 77 1.02 8.51 11.26
N GLU A 78 0.90 7.51 12.13
CA GLU A 78 1.93 6.49 12.39
C GLU A 78 2.27 5.67 11.14
N VAL A 79 1.35 5.55 10.18
CA VAL A 79 1.61 4.84 8.91
C VAL A 79 2.76 5.50 8.16
N LEU A 80 2.77 6.82 8.07
CA LEU A 80 3.86 7.56 7.42
C LEU A 80 5.16 7.48 8.21
N ASP A 81 5.11 7.63 9.53
CA ASP A 81 6.30 7.56 10.41
C ASP A 81 6.97 6.19 10.29
N GLN A 82 6.19 5.10 10.35
CA GLN A 82 6.71 3.74 10.20
C GLN A 82 7.24 3.48 8.78
N TYR A 83 6.57 4.03 7.76
CA TYR A 83 7.05 3.93 6.39
C TYR A 83 8.41 4.63 6.22
N MET A 84 8.61 5.77 6.87
CA MET A 84 9.92 6.45 6.86
C MET A 84 11.00 5.66 7.60
N LEU A 85 10.69 5.11 8.79
CA LEU A 85 11.60 4.22 9.52
C LEU A 85 12.00 2.99 8.68
N TYR A 86 11.03 2.38 8.00
CA TYR A 86 11.30 1.27 7.08
C TYR A 86 12.29 1.68 5.98
N ASN A 87 12.06 2.84 5.34
CA ASN A 87 12.87 3.29 4.21
C ASN A 87 14.30 3.70 4.59
N ILE A 88 14.56 4.12 5.84
CA ILE A 88 15.91 4.33 6.36
C ILE A 88 16.58 3.05 6.87
N GLY A 89 15.88 1.91 6.84
CA GLY A 89 16.39 0.61 7.30
C GLY A 89 16.35 0.40 8.81
N HIS A 90 15.51 1.16 9.55
CA HIS A 90 15.38 0.99 11.00
C HIS A 90 14.60 -0.30 11.33
N PRO A 91 15.03 -1.13 12.31
CA PRO A 91 14.37 -2.40 12.67
C PRO A 91 12.90 -2.22 13.06
N ASP A 92 12.53 -1.12 13.72
CA ASP A 92 11.15 -0.82 14.09
C ASP A 92 10.27 -0.36 12.90
N GLY A 93 10.82 -0.22 11.71
CA GLY A 93 10.10 0.26 10.53
C GLY A 93 8.90 -0.60 10.09
N SER A 94 8.79 -1.83 10.58
CA SER A 94 7.64 -2.71 10.35
C SER A 94 6.71 -2.82 11.57
N ARG A 95 6.92 -2.00 12.61
CA ARG A 95 6.20 -2.10 13.88
C ARG A 95 5.16 -0.99 14.02
N LEU A 96 3.96 -1.23 13.50
CA LEU A 96 2.83 -0.32 13.72
C LEU A 96 2.21 -0.52 15.11
N PRO A 97 1.68 0.56 15.74
CA PRO A 97 0.92 0.43 16.97
C PRO A 97 -0.28 -0.51 16.81
N PRO A 98 -0.67 -1.28 17.84
CA PRO A 98 -1.83 -2.19 17.78
C PRO A 98 -3.17 -1.49 17.48
N SER A 99 -3.26 -0.17 17.68
CA SER A 99 -4.42 0.65 17.34
C SER A 99 -4.56 0.92 15.85
N VAL A 100 -3.47 0.83 15.08
CA VAL A 100 -3.45 1.06 13.64
C VAL A 100 -3.72 -0.27 12.92
N ARG A 101 -4.82 -0.33 12.19
CA ARG A 101 -5.26 -1.53 11.47
C ARG A 101 -4.66 -1.61 10.06
N VAL A 102 -3.37 -1.37 9.97
CA VAL A 102 -2.56 -1.57 8.76
C VAL A 102 -1.47 -2.57 9.10
N ALA A 103 -1.35 -3.61 8.31
CA ALA A 103 -0.29 -4.60 8.48
C ALA A 103 1.06 -4.05 7.98
N PRO A 104 2.19 -4.62 8.43
CA PRO A 104 3.50 -4.27 7.89
C PRO A 104 3.58 -4.47 6.39
N LEU A 105 4.44 -3.66 5.74
CA LEU A 105 4.73 -3.80 4.31
C LEU A 105 5.18 -5.19 3.93
N GLN A 106 4.74 -5.65 2.76
CA GLN A 106 5.16 -6.92 2.18
C GLN A 106 5.88 -6.73 0.84
N ILE A 107 7.17 -7.09 0.83
CA ILE A 107 7.98 -7.06 -0.40
C ILE A 107 7.90 -8.40 -1.15
N SER A 108 7.85 -9.54 -0.43
CA SER A 108 7.62 -10.85 -1.04
C SER A 108 6.23 -10.89 -1.65
N LEU A 109 6.15 -11.13 -2.97
CA LEU A 109 4.90 -11.11 -3.70
C LEU A 109 3.91 -12.14 -3.15
N ALA A 110 2.63 -11.75 -3.06
CA ALA A 110 1.49 -12.55 -2.65
C ALA A 110 1.46 -13.04 -1.19
N THR A 111 2.57 -13.01 -0.44
CA THR A 111 2.64 -13.58 0.92
C THR A 111 1.67 -12.91 1.92
N GLN A 112 1.26 -11.66 1.68
CA GLN A 112 0.25 -10.97 2.51
C GLN A 112 -1.17 -11.51 2.27
N ILE A 113 -1.44 -12.19 1.16
CA ILE A 113 -2.79 -12.64 0.80
C ILE A 113 -3.28 -13.72 1.76
N PRO A 114 -2.54 -14.84 1.99
CA PRO A 114 -2.95 -15.83 2.99
C PRO A 114 -3.01 -15.25 4.41
N HIS A 115 -2.17 -14.26 4.75
CA HIS A 115 -2.28 -13.57 6.04
C HIS A 115 -3.60 -12.81 6.17
N ALA A 116 -4.06 -12.13 5.10
CA ALA A 116 -5.34 -11.43 5.11
C ALA A 116 -6.51 -12.39 5.30
N VAL A 117 -6.50 -13.52 4.60
CA VAL A 117 -7.53 -14.56 4.74
C VAL A 117 -7.52 -15.14 6.16
N GLY A 118 -6.34 -15.43 6.70
CA GLY A 118 -6.19 -15.94 8.07
C GLY A 118 -6.66 -14.92 9.13
N LEU A 119 -6.36 -13.64 8.93
CA LEU A 119 -6.82 -12.55 9.82
C LEU A 119 -8.35 -12.41 9.77
N ALA A 120 -8.94 -12.37 8.57
CA ALA A 120 -10.39 -12.31 8.38
C ALA A 120 -11.10 -13.49 9.05
N TRP A 121 -10.58 -14.70 8.85
CA TRP A 121 -11.10 -15.90 9.49
C TRP A 121 -10.97 -15.84 11.02
N GLY A 122 -9.81 -15.39 11.53
CA GLY A 122 -9.59 -15.18 12.96
C GLY A 122 -10.56 -14.18 13.57
N MET A 123 -10.89 -13.07 12.88
CA MET A 123 -11.90 -12.10 13.28
C MET A 123 -13.28 -12.74 13.37
N THR A 124 -13.67 -13.55 12.37
CA THR A 124 -14.95 -14.29 12.37
C THR A 124 -15.04 -15.23 13.57
N LEU A 125 -13.99 -16.04 13.85
CA LEU A 125 -13.97 -16.96 15.00
C LEU A 125 -14.05 -16.24 16.34
N ARG A 126 -13.61 -15.00 16.42
CA ARG A 126 -13.66 -14.16 17.63
C ARG A 126 -14.89 -13.26 17.69
N HIS A 127 -15.80 -13.37 16.74
CA HIS A 127 -16.98 -12.50 16.59
C HIS A 127 -16.61 -11.01 16.59
N GLN A 128 -15.47 -10.67 16.03
CA GLN A 128 -15.02 -9.28 15.83
C GLN A 128 -15.59 -8.76 14.51
N PRO A 129 -16.23 -7.56 14.51
CA PRO A 129 -16.73 -6.96 13.28
C PRO A 129 -15.58 -6.45 12.41
N GLY A 130 -15.84 -6.29 11.13
CA GLY A 130 -14.94 -5.73 10.14
C GLY A 130 -14.54 -6.71 9.05
N VAL A 131 -13.81 -6.20 8.09
CA VAL A 131 -13.27 -6.94 6.95
C VAL A 131 -11.75 -6.78 6.89
N THR A 132 -11.09 -7.65 6.14
CA THR A 132 -9.69 -7.41 5.73
C THR A 132 -9.65 -7.08 4.26
N THR A 133 -8.87 -6.08 3.88
CA THR A 133 -8.59 -5.75 2.47
C THR A 133 -7.10 -5.95 2.22
N VAL A 134 -6.76 -6.74 1.21
CA VAL A 134 -5.37 -6.99 0.84
C VAL A 134 -5.09 -6.45 -0.55
N PHE A 135 -4.06 -5.62 -0.66
CA PHE A 135 -3.56 -5.10 -1.92
C PHE A 135 -2.51 -6.04 -2.50
N PHE A 136 -2.58 -6.28 -3.80
CA PHE A 136 -1.57 -7.01 -4.55
C PHE A 136 -1.60 -6.63 -6.03
N GLY A 137 -0.47 -6.78 -6.73
CA GLY A 137 -0.38 -6.47 -8.15
C GLY A 137 -0.73 -7.66 -9.05
N ASP A 138 -0.83 -7.39 -10.36
CA ASP A 138 -1.00 -8.40 -11.40
C ASP A 138 0.07 -9.51 -11.33
N GLY A 139 1.34 -9.16 -11.09
CA GLY A 139 2.41 -10.13 -10.90
C GLY A 139 2.19 -11.07 -9.71
N SER A 140 1.68 -10.56 -8.59
CA SER A 140 1.35 -11.38 -7.42
C SER A 140 0.26 -12.40 -7.70
N SER A 141 -0.63 -12.12 -8.65
CA SER A 141 -1.71 -13.03 -9.03
C SER A 141 -1.21 -14.30 -9.75
N SER A 142 0.08 -14.37 -10.09
CA SER A 142 0.72 -15.55 -10.68
C SER A 142 1.39 -16.46 -9.65
N GLU A 143 1.46 -16.02 -8.37
CA GLU A 143 2.04 -16.79 -7.27
C GLU A 143 1.04 -17.84 -6.73
N GLY A 144 1.56 -18.98 -6.26
CA GLY A 144 0.75 -20.04 -5.65
C GLY A 144 -0.04 -19.55 -4.45
N ASP A 145 0.56 -18.72 -3.60
CA ASP A 145 -0.05 -18.12 -2.41
C ASP A 145 -1.38 -17.39 -2.72
N PHE A 146 -1.46 -16.70 -3.88
CA PHE A 146 -2.72 -16.08 -4.30
C PHE A 146 -3.81 -17.12 -4.55
N HIS A 147 -3.50 -18.18 -5.32
CA HIS A 147 -4.49 -19.19 -5.71
C HIS A 147 -4.98 -19.97 -4.49
N GLU A 148 -4.07 -20.35 -3.61
CA GLU A 148 -4.39 -21.08 -2.38
C GLU A 148 -5.22 -20.24 -1.42
N ALA A 149 -4.83 -18.97 -1.22
CA ALA A 149 -5.53 -18.06 -0.33
C ALA A 149 -6.93 -17.71 -0.85
N ALA A 150 -7.07 -17.43 -2.16
CA ALA A 150 -8.38 -17.12 -2.77
C ALA A 150 -9.34 -18.31 -2.67
N ASN A 151 -8.86 -19.52 -2.92
CA ASN A 151 -9.64 -20.74 -2.72
C ASN A 151 -10.04 -20.93 -1.25
N LEU A 152 -9.09 -20.77 -0.32
CA LEU A 152 -9.37 -20.88 1.12
C LEU A 152 -10.39 -19.83 1.59
N ALA A 153 -10.28 -18.58 1.09
CA ALA A 153 -11.23 -17.53 1.40
C ALA A 153 -12.66 -17.91 1.00
N GLY A 154 -12.83 -18.47 -0.20
CA GLY A 154 -14.13 -18.99 -0.68
C GLY A 154 -14.66 -20.13 0.19
N VAL A 155 -13.82 -21.13 0.52
CA VAL A 155 -14.20 -22.27 1.36
C VAL A 155 -14.64 -21.85 2.75
N LEU A 156 -13.98 -20.85 3.34
CA LEU A 156 -14.27 -20.35 4.69
C LEU A 156 -15.39 -19.28 4.73
N GLY A 157 -15.78 -18.74 3.57
CA GLY A 157 -16.63 -17.54 3.52
C GLY A 157 -16.02 -16.35 4.27
N ALA A 158 -14.67 -16.23 4.21
CA ALA A 158 -13.94 -15.24 5.00
C ALA A 158 -14.27 -13.81 4.56
N PRO A 159 -14.49 -12.85 5.48
CA PRO A 159 -14.79 -11.45 5.15
C PRO A 159 -13.53 -10.72 4.66
N VAL A 160 -13.05 -11.07 3.46
CA VAL A 160 -11.84 -10.48 2.86
C VAL A 160 -12.12 -9.92 1.47
N ILE A 161 -11.55 -8.75 1.19
CA ILE A 161 -11.54 -8.12 -0.13
C ILE A 161 -10.15 -8.35 -0.72
N LEU A 162 -10.10 -9.12 -1.80
CA LEU A 162 -8.89 -9.40 -2.57
C LEU A 162 -8.78 -8.33 -3.66
N LEU A 163 -8.00 -7.27 -3.42
CA LEU A 163 -7.90 -6.13 -4.33
C LEU A 163 -6.63 -6.22 -5.18
N CYS A 164 -6.80 -6.70 -6.41
CA CYS A 164 -5.74 -6.75 -7.42
C CYS A 164 -5.60 -5.39 -8.11
N VAL A 165 -4.50 -4.69 -7.86
CA VAL A 165 -4.15 -3.45 -8.56
C VAL A 165 -3.39 -3.83 -9.84
N ASN A 166 -4.14 -4.06 -10.91
CA ASN A 166 -3.60 -4.46 -12.19
C ASN A 166 -3.02 -3.25 -12.93
N ASN A 167 -1.73 -3.01 -12.74
CA ASN A 167 -1.01 -1.89 -13.35
C ASN A 167 -0.34 -2.24 -14.68
N GLN A 168 -0.69 -3.39 -15.27
CA GLN A 168 -0.28 -3.94 -16.56
C GLN A 168 1.17 -4.46 -16.63
N TRP A 169 1.94 -4.37 -15.52
CA TRP A 169 3.36 -4.68 -15.52
C TRP A 169 3.83 -5.36 -14.24
N ALA A 170 4.27 -6.62 -14.32
CA ALA A 170 5.08 -7.26 -13.29
C ALA A 170 6.55 -6.91 -13.53
N ILE A 171 7.04 -5.84 -12.92
CA ILE A 171 8.33 -5.19 -13.20
C ILE A 171 8.40 -4.81 -14.70
N SER A 172 9.02 -5.66 -15.53
CA SER A 172 9.19 -5.51 -16.98
C SER A 172 8.37 -6.52 -17.79
N THR A 173 7.61 -7.41 -17.16
CA THR A 173 6.77 -8.40 -17.83
C THR A 173 5.36 -7.85 -18.03
N PRO A 174 4.91 -7.63 -19.29
CA PRO A 174 3.57 -7.11 -19.54
C PRO A 174 2.48 -8.14 -19.25
N LEU A 175 1.26 -7.68 -18.94
CA LEU A 175 0.14 -8.52 -18.51
C LEU A 175 -0.14 -9.69 -19.47
N HIS A 176 -0.07 -9.47 -20.79
CA HIS A 176 -0.34 -10.52 -21.79
C HIS A 176 0.68 -11.68 -21.78
N GLN A 177 1.82 -11.51 -21.09
CA GLN A 177 2.80 -12.59 -20.85
C GLN A 177 2.61 -13.27 -19.49
N GLN A 178 1.74 -12.72 -18.63
CA GLN A 178 1.47 -13.27 -17.30
C GLN A 178 0.22 -14.16 -17.28
N THR A 179 -0.75 -13.88 -18.15
CA THR A 179 -2.03 -14.59 -18.20
C THR A 179 -2.61 -14.61 -19.60
N ALA A 180 -3.32 -15.71 -19.93
CA ALA A 180 -4.14 -15.82 -21.12
C ALA A 180 -5.61 -15.39 -20.87
N ALA A 181 -6.01 -15.17 -19.62
CA ALA A 181 -7.35 -14.71 -19.29
C ALA A 181 -7.52 -13.25 -19.73
N GLU A 182 -8.73 -12.88 -20.16
CA GLU A 182 -9.08 -11.53 -20.53
C GLU A 182 -9.09 -10.59 -19.31
N SER A 183 -9.46 -11.12 -18.15
CA SER A 183 -9.51 -10.41 -16.87
C SER A 183 -8.93 -11.28 -15.76
N LEU A 184 -8.21 -10.68 -14.82
CA LEU A 184 -7.77 -11.38 -13.60
C LEU A 184 -8.95 -11.66 -12.67
N ALA A 185 -10.01 -10.86 -12.75
CA ALA A 185 -11.25 -11.08 -12.00
C ALA A 185 -11.96 -12.39 -12.41
N ASP A 186 -11.75 -12.89 -13.64
CA ASP A 186 -12.35 -14.16 -14.10
C ASP A 186 -11.86 -15.37 -13.30
N ARG A 187 -10.71 -15.26 -12.65
CA ARG A 187 -10.17 -16.32 -11.77
C ARG A 187 -11.08 -16.59 -10.56
N ALA A 188 -11.87 -15.60 -10.14
CA ALA A 188 -12.82 -15.71 -9.03
C ALA A 188 -13.82 -16.86 -9.23
N VAL A 189 -14.22 -17.13 -10.46
CA VAL A 189 -15.13 -18.24 -10.82
C VAL A 189 -14.57 -19.57 -10.36
N GLY A 190 -13.26 -19.79 -10.53
CA GLY A 190 -12.59 -21.03 -10.12
C GLY A 190 -12.55 -21.24 -8.61
N TYR A 191 -12.71 -20.17 -7.82
CA TYR A 191 -12.72 -20.21 -6.34
C TYR A 191 -14.14 -20.16 -5.77
N GLY A 192 -15.16 -20.02 -6.62
CA GLY A 192 -16.56 -19.91 -6.20
C GLY A 192 -16.89 -18.59 -5.49
N ILE A 193 -16.17 -17.52 -5.79
CA ILE A 193 -16.35 -16.18 -5.19
C ILE A 193 -16.74 -15.14 -6.23
N PRO A 194 -17.38 -14.01 -5.85
CA PRO A 194 -17.61 -12.89 -6.76
C PRO A 194 -16.29 -12.31 -7.27
N GLY A 195 -16.25 -11.99 -8.57
CA GLY A 195 -15.17 -11.27 -9.23
C GLY A 195 -15.71 -10.04 -9.96
N VAL A 196 -15.06 -8.89 -9.80
CA VAL A 196 -15.43 -7.65 -10.48
C VAL A 196 -14.21 -6.94 -11.04
N ARG A 197 -14.30 -6.45 -12.27
CA ARG A 197 -13.28 -5.60 -12.90
C ARG A 197 -13.80 -4.17 -12.96
N ILE A 198 -12.96 -3.24 -12.53
CA ILE A 198 -13.28 -1.80 -12.48
C ILE A 198 -12.16 -0.96 -13.11
N ASP A 199 -12.50 0.27 -13.52
CA ASP A 199 -11.52 1.30 -13.84
C ASP A 199 -10.90 1.84 -12.54
N GLY A 200 -9.67 1.45 -12.26
CA GLY A 200 -8.92 1.87 -11.06
C GLY A 200 -8.48 3.34 -11.11
N ASN A 201 -8.58 4.02 -12.27
CA ASN A 201 -8.32 5.46 -12.35
C ASN A 201 -9.56 6.30 -11.96
N ASP A 202 -10.71 5.67 -11.76
CA ASP A 202 -11.94 6.31 -11.29
C ASP A 202 -12.11 6.09 -9.78
N ALA A 203 -11.79 7.10 -8.97
CA ALA A 203 -11.89 7.01 -7.51
C ALA A 203 -13.32 6.72 -7.02
N ILE A 204 -14.36 7.15 -7.76
CA ILE A 204 -15.75 6.89 -7.42
C ILE A 204 -16.07 5.41 -7.66
N ALA A 205 -15.68 4.88 -8.80
CA ALA A 205 -15.88 3.47 -9.13
C ALA A 205 -15.16 2.54 -8.14
N VAL A 206 -13.94 2.92 -7.73
CA VAL A 206 -13.17 2.18 -6.71
C VAL A 206 -13.90 2.20 -5.37
N PHE A 207 -14.30 3.40 -4.90
CA PHE A 207 -15.04 3.54 -3.64
C PHE A 207 -16.31 2.67 -3.65
N ASP A 208 -17.14 2.78 -4.70
CA ASP A 208 -18.39 2.04 -4.81
C ASP A 208 -18.17 0.52 -4.79
N ALA A 209 -17.17 0.03 -5.52
CA ALA A 209 -16.86 -1.41 -5.57
C ALA A 209 -16.37 -1.96 -4.23
N VAL A 210 -15.50 -1.20 -3.53
CA VAL A 210 -14.98 -1.61 -2.22
C VAL A 210 -16.06 -1.53 -1.14
N ASP A 211 -16.89 -0.48 -1.13
CA ASP A 211 -18.04 -0.35 -0.22
C ASP A 211 -19.05 -1.50 -0.41
N GLU A 212 -19.34 -1.87 -1.66
CA GLU A 212 -20.22 -3.01 -1.97
C GLU A 212 -19.62 -4.33 -1.47
N ALA A 213 -18.34 -4.59 -1.77
CA ALA A 213 -17.64 -5.79 -1.33
C ALA A 213 -17.56 -5.85 0.21
N ARG A 214 -17.34 -4.71 0.87
CA ARG A 214 -17.35 -4.60 2.32
C ARG A 214 -18.71 -4.96 2.91
N ARG A 215 -19.78 -4.38 2.37
CA ARG A 215 -21.15 -4.69 2.83
C ARG A 215 -21.49 -6.16 2.62
N LEU A 216 -21.18 -6.70 1.45
CA LEU A 216 -21.38 -8.12 1.15
C LEU A 216 -20.67 -9.01 2.19
N ALA A 217 -19.41 -8.72 2.49
CA ALA A 217 -18.61 -9.49 3.43
C ALA A 217 -19.16 -9.39 4.87
N LEU A 218 -19.60 -8.20 5.31
CA LEU A 218 -20.20 -7.97 6.63
C LEU A 218 -21.56 -8.67 6.79
N ASP A 219 -22.33 -8.81 5.69
CA ASP A 219 -23.61 -9.51 5.66
C ASP A 219 -23.43 -11.05 5.54
N GLY A 220 -22.20 -11.54 5.60
CA GLY A 220 -21.88 -12.97 5.51
C GLY A 220 -21.83 -13.53 4.08
N GLY A 221 -21.79 -12.67 3.07
CA GLY A 221 -21.66 -13.05 1.65
C GLY A 221 -20.26 -13.50 1.25
N GLY A 222 -19.29 -13.48 2.15
CA GLY A 222 -17.93 -13.99 1.94
C GLY A 222 -17.01 -13.02 1.19
N PRO A 223 -15.93 -13.54 0.58
CA PRO A 223 -14.89 -12.72 -0.06
C PRO A 223 -15.32 -12.19 -1.43
N THR A 224 -14.65 -11.14 -1.88
CA THR A 224 -14.78 -10.62 -3.25
C THR A 224 -13.38 -10.38 -3.84
N LEU A 225 -13.17 -10.79 -5.10
CA LEU A 225 -11.99 -10.42 -5.89
C LEU A 225 -12.31 -9.19 -6.74
N ILE A 226 -11.59 -8.09 -6.49
CA ILE A 226 -11.69 -6.86 -7.28
C ILE A 226 -10.43 -6.73 -8.13
N GLU A 227 -10.56 -6.63 -9.43
CA GLU A 227 -9.49 -6.21 -10.34
C GLU A 227 -9.68 -4.72 -10.65
N ALA A 228 -8.84 -3.88 -10.08
CA ALA A 228 -8.76 -2.45 -10.40
C ALA A 228 -7.71 -2.25 -11.50
N THR A 229 -8.16 -1.96 -12.72
CA THR A 229 -7.26 -1.73 -13.86
C THR A 229 -6.74 -0.32 -13.81
N VAL A 230 -5.42 -0.17 -13.72
CA VAL A 230 -4.68 1.09 -13.75
C VAL A 230 -3.51 0.99 -14.73
N TYR A 231 -2.68 2.01 -14.79
CA TYR A 231 -1.39 1.95 -15.46
C TYR A 231 -0.29 2.53 -14.56
N ARG A 232 0.85 1.84 -14.45
CA ARG A 232 2.00 2.35 -13.71
C ARG A 232 2.65 3.50 -14.48
N LEU A 233 2.48 4.74 -13.99
CA LEU A 233 2.96 5.96 -14.68
C LEU A 233 4.45 6.23 -14.48
N GLY A 234 5.05 5.62 -13.46
CA GLY A 234 6.46 5.75 -13.11
C GLY A 234 7.26 4.46 -13.29
N ALA A 235 8.52 4.49 -12.85
CA ALA A 235 9.37 3.31 -12.75
C ALA A 235 8.80 2.29 -11.75
N HIS A 236 9.19 1.03 -11.89
CA HIS A 236 8.80 0.01 -10.91
C HIS A 236 9.33 0.36 -9.50
N THR A 237 10.61 0.72 -9.44
CA THR A 237 11.28 1.28 -8.26
C THR A 237 12.30 2.32 -8.70
N THR A 238 12.93 3.01 -7.73
CA THR A 238 14.02 3.96 -8.00
C THR A 238 15.27 3.34 -8.66
N ALA A 239 15.38 2.01 -8.68
CA ALA A 239 16.45 1.27 -9.35
C ALA A 239 16.09 0.79 -10.77
N ASP A 240 14.85 1.08 -11.24
CA ASP A 240 14.31 0.63 -12.52
C ASP A 240 14.40 1.73 -13.60
N ASP A 241 14.52 1.29 -14.86
CA ASP A 241 14.46 2.15 -16.04
C ASP A 241 13.33 1.65 -16.98
N PRO A 242 12.11 2.19 -16.85
CA PRO A 242 10.97 1.76 -17.64
C PRO A 242 11.10 2.12 -19.13
N THR A 243 11.99 3.04 -19.52
CA THR A 243 12.18 3.41 -20.93
C THR A 243 12.68 2.24 -21.79
N ARG A 244 13.20 1.19 -21.14
CA ARG A 244 13.72 -0.01 -21.81
C ARG A 244 12.64 -0.99 -22.23
N TYR A 245 11.43 -0.91 -21.67
CA TYR A 245 10.39 -1.92 -21.90
C TYR A 245 8.96 -1.37 -22.01
N VAL A 246 8.68 -0.17 -21.50
CA VAL A 246 7.36 0.47 -21.63
C VAL A 246 7.30 1.26 -22.93
N PRO A 247 6.36 0.98 -23.85
CA PRO A 247 6.16 1.78 -25.05
C PRO A 247 5.77 3.23 -24.69
N ALA A 248 6.41 4.19 -25.35
CA ALA A 248 6.17 5.62 -25.07
C ALA A 248 4.71 6.04 -25.33
N GLU A 249 4.07 5.43 -26.34
CA GLU A 249 2.66 5.73 -26.65
C GLU A 249 1.70 5.22 -25.59
N ASP A 250 1.97 4.04 -24.99
CA ASP A 250 1.17 3.51 -23.89
C ASP A 250 1.26 4.42 -22.68
N LEU A 251 2.47 4.86 -22.32
CA LEU A 251 2.67 5.79 -21.20
C LEU A 251 1.99 7.14 -21.46
N LYS A 252 2.03 7.64 -22.70
CA LYS A 252 1.35 8.89 -23.07
C LYS A 252 -0.17 8.75 -22.96
N ALA A 253 -0.74 7.63 -23.43
CA ALA A 253 -2.16 7.34 -23.30
C ALA A 253 -2.57 7.21 -21.82
N ALA A 254 -1.76 6.53 -21.02
CA ALA A 254 -2.01 6.38 -19.60
C ALA A 254 -1.98 7.72 -18.84
N ARG A 255 -1.03 8.60 -19.16
CA ARG A 255 -0.95 9.95 -18.57
C ARG A 255 -2.14 10.83 -18.96
N ALA A 256 -2.74 10.64 -20.12
CA ALA A 256 -3.96 11.34 -20.49
C ALA A 256 -5.18 10.90 -19.69
N ASN A 257 -5.06 9.79 -18.93
CA ASN A 257 -6.09 9.24 -18.04
C ASN A 257 -5.57 9.18 -16.59
N ASP A 258 -4.77 10.16 -16.18
CA ASP A 258 -4.20 10.24 -14.83
C ASP A 258 -5.31 10.30 -13.77
N PRO A 259 -5.28 9.41 -12.75
CA PRO A 259 -6.34 9.35 -11.74
C PRO A 259 -6.47 10.62 -10.91
N VAL A 260 -5.34 11.34 -10.64
CA VAL A 260 -5.38 12.59 -9.88
C VAL A 260 -6.05 13.69 -10.69
N ASP A 261 -5.64 13.87 -11.96
CA ASP A 261 -6.19 14.89 -12.84
C ASP A 261 -7.70 14.68 -13.04
N ARG A 262 -8.14 13.43 -13.23
CA ARG A 262 -9.58 13.09 -13.36
C ARG A 262 -10.42 13.54 -12.16
N LEU A 263 -9.95 13.29 -10.94
CA LEU A 263 -10.70 13.68 -9.75
C LEU A 263 -10.59 15.19 -9.48
N VAL A 264 -9.45 15.81 -9.81
CA VAL A 264 -9.27 17.28 -9.79
C VAL A 264 -10.30 17.95 -10.70
N ASP A 265 -10.39 17.52 -11.96
CA ASP A 265 -11.32 18.09 -12.93
C ASP A 265 -12.77 17.92 -12.46
N HIS A 266 -13.14 16.72 -11.97
CA HIS A 266 -14.47 16.48 -11.45
C HIS A 266 -14.81 17.40 -10.27
N LEU A 267 -13.90 17.61 -9.32
CA LEU A 267 -14.16 18.49 -8.16
C LEU A 267 -14.09 19.97 -8.52
N ARG A 268 -13.31 20.37 -9.51
CA ARG A 268 -13.33 21.75 -10.07
C ARG A 268 -14.68 22.06 -10.71
N ASP A 269 -15.24 21.14 -11.49
CA ASP A 269 -16.56 21.28 -12.11
C ASP A 269 -17.67 21.45 -11.06
N LEU A 270 -17.49 20.86 -9.88
CA LEU A 270 -18.39 21.00 -8.73
C LEU A 270 -18.10 22.26 -7.89
N GLY A 271 -17.05 23.01 -8.16
CA GLY A 271 -16.63 24.17 -7.36
C GLY A 271 -16.07 23.79 -5.99
N LEU A 272 -15.55 22.57 -5.83
CA LEU A 272 -15.03 22.03 -4.57
C LEU A 272 -13.49 21.98 -4.52
N TRP A 273 -12.81 22.35 -5.60
CA TRP A 273 -11.35 22.35 -5.72
C TRP A 273 -10.89 23.50 -6.60
N ASP A 274 -9.82 24.16 -6.19
CA ASP A 274 -9.17 25.26 -6.89
C ASP A 274 -7.64 25.21 -6.74
N ASP A 275 -6.93 26.13 -7.38
CA ASP A 275 -5.46 26.16 -7.36
C ASP A 275 -4.91 26.51 -5.97
N ASP A 276 -5.62 27.33 -5.18
CA ASP A 276 -5.21 27.66 -3.82
C ASP A 276 -5.30 26.43 -2.91
N THR A 277 -6.40 25.69 -2.97
CA THR A 277 -6.58 24.41 -2.26
C THR A 277 -5.51 23.39 -2.66
N GLN A 278 -5.23 23.28 -3.98
CA GLN A 278 -4.18 22.40 -4.47
C GLN A 278 -2.82 22.75 -3.84
N ALA A 279 -2.44 24.03 -3.87
CA ALA A 279 -1.17 24.49 -3.32
C ALA A 279 -1.06 24.25 -1.80
N GLU A 280 -2.14 24.48 -1.05
CA GLU A 280 -2.18 24.19 0.40
C GLU A 280 -1.95 22.71 0.70
N VAL A 281 -2.59 21.81 -0.05
CA VAL A 281 -2.45 20.37 0.12
C VAL A 281 -1.02 19.93 -0.20
N GLU A 282 -0.42 20.42 -1.28
CA GLU A 282 0.95 20.10 -1.67
C GLU A 282 1.96 20.54 -0.60
N VAL A 283 1.85 21.77 -0.09
CA VAL A 283 2.71 22.29 0.99
C VAL A 283 2.56 21.46 2.26
N ALA A 284 1.31 21.13 2.64
CA ALA A 284 1.04 20.31 3.81
C ALA A 284 1.61 18.88 3.65
N ALA A 285 1.53 18.29 2.47
CA ALA A 285 2.09 16.97 2.18
C ALA A 285 3.62 16.95 2.27
N LEU A 286 4.30 17.94 1.70
CA LEU A 286 5.76 18.10 1.81
C LEU A 286 6.20 18.28 3.26
N THR A 287 5.50 19.15 4.00
CA THR A 287 5.80 19.38 5.42
C THR A 287 5.69 18.10 6.22
N ARG A 288 4.61 17.33 6.04
CA ARG A 288 4.40 16.07 6.77
C ARG A 288 5.49 15.03 6.51
N ILE A 289 5.91 14.86 5.25
CA ILE A 289 6.93 13.86 4.92
C ILE A 289 8.32 14.29 5.40
N ASP A 290 8.66 15.58 5.33
CA ASP A 290 9.94 16.10 5.84
C ASP A 290 10.01 16.00 7.36
N GLU A 291 8.91 16.23 8.07
CA GLU A 291 8.83 16.03 9.51
C GLU A 291 8.92 14.55 9.89
N ALA A 292 8.24 13.65 9.16
CA ALA A 292 8.34 12.21 9.37
C ALA A 292 9.79 11.72 9.14
N PHE A 293 10.45 12.21 8.09
CA PHE A 293 11.85 11.91 7.83
C PHE A 293 12.77 12.39 8.97
N LYS A 294 12.59 13.63 9.46
CA LYS A 294 13.35 14.14 10.60
C LYS A 294 13.13 13.29 11.86
N ARG A 295 11.89 12.90 12.15
CA ARG A 295 11.59 12.00 13.28
C ARG A 295 12.26 10.64 13.12
N ALA A 296 12.20 10.06 11.92
CA ALA A 296 12.85 8.78 11.63
C ALA A 296 14.37 8.84 11.83
N MET A 297 15.01 9.88 11.29
CA MET A 297 16.48 10.09 11.45
C MET A 297 16.90 10.37 12.90
N ALA A 298 16.00 10.85 13.74
CA ALA A 298 16.26 11.10 15.16
C ALA A 298 16.03 9.86 16.05
N GLN A 299 15.53 8.75 15.50
CA GLN A 299 15.33 7.53 16.29
C GLN A 299 16.67 6.88 16.61
N PRO A 300 16.90 6.53 17.89
CA PRO A 300 18.12 5.86 18.28
C PRO A 300 18.16 4.43 17.71
N LEU A 301 19.28 4.06 17.12
CA LEU A 301 19.51 2.70 16.63
C LEU A 301 20.49 1.99 17.56
N ALA A 302 20.01 1.05 18.35
CA ALA A 302 20.86 0.16 19.12
C ALA A 302 21.50 -0.90 18.19
N ALA A 303 22.79 -1.19 18.39
CA ALA A 303 23.52 -2.13 17.54
C ALA A 303 22.87 -3.53 17.52
N ASP A 304 22.24 -3.94 18.60
CA ASP A 304 21.59 -5.24 18.76
C ASP A 304 20.08 -5.25 18.47
N ALA A 305 19.50 -4.11 18.08
CA ALA A 305 18.06 -3.99 17.75
C ALA A 305 17.60 -4.96 16.65
N VAL A 306 18.52 -5.42 15.79
CA VAL A 306 18.23 -6.42 14.74
C VAL A 306 17.73 -7.77 15.31
N PHE A 307 17.92 -8.05 16.60
CA PHE A 307 17.46 -9.27 17.25
C PHE A 307 16.12 -9.12 17.98
N ASP A 308 15.64 -7.88 18.22
CA ASP A 308 14.52 -7.63 19.14
C ASP A 308 13.16 -8.17 18.68
N HIS A 309 13.00 -8.43 17.38
CA HIS A 309 11.71 -8.81 16.78
C HIS A 309 11.71 -10.21 16.13
N CYS A 310 12.78 -11.00 16.32
CA CYS A 310 12.86 -12.32 15.71
C CYS A 310 12.03 -13.36 16.45
N PHE A 311 12.03 -13.35 17.79
CA PHE A 311 11.30 -14.27 18.65
C PHE A 311 10.87 -13.57 19.94
N ILE A 312 9.89 -14.14 20.65
CA ILE A 312 9.47 -13.64 21.98
C ILE A 312 10.62 -13.72 23.00
N THR A 313 11.45 -14.77 22.89
CA THR A 313 12.66 -14.96 23.72
C THR A 313 13.81 -15.36 22.80
N ASP A 314 14.99 -14.82 23.06
CA ASP A 314 16.17 -15.19 22.32
C ASP A 314 16.46 -16.69 22.40
N THR A 315 16.71 -17.30 21.26
CA THR A 315 17.27 -18.65 21.24
C THR A 315 18.73 -18.62 21.75
N PRO A 316 19.28 -19.75 22.25
CA PRO A 316 20.70 -19.79 22.68
C PRO A 316 21.68 -19.34 21.57
N ARG A 317 21.32 -19.54 20.30
CA ARG A 317 22.11 -19.06 19.16
C ARG A 317 22.06 -17.53 19.05
N MET A 318 20.86 -16.94 19.14
CA MET A 318 20.69 -15.50 19.04
C MET A 318 21.33 -14.77 20.23
N ALA A 319 21.19 -15.31 21.42
CA ALA A 319 21.83 -14.75 22.60
C ALA A 319 23.36 -14.66 22.44
N ARG A 320 23.99 -15.71 21.86
CA ARG A 320 25.42 -15.68 21.52
C ARG A 320 25.74 -14.63 20.44
N GLN A 321 24.97 -14.60 19.34
CA GLN A 321 25.18 -13.63 18.26
C GLN A 321 25.01 -12.18 18.75
N ARG A 322 24.03 -11.92 19.60
CA ARG A 322 23.84 -10.60 20.24
C ARG A 322 25.04 -10.23 21.11
N ALA A 323 25.51 -11.17 21.95
CA ALA A 323 26.68 -10.92 22.79
C ALA A 323 27.96 -10.67 21.96
N ASP A 324 28.15 -11.44 20.88
CA ASP A 324 29.30 -11.26 19.98
C ASP A 324 29.24 -9.90 19.28
N LEU A 325 28.06 -9.48 18.82
CA LEU A 325 27.87 -8.17 18.18
C LEU A 325 28.16 -7.02 19.16
N LEU A 326 27.61 -7.09 20.39
CA LEU A 326 27.84 -6.07 21.40
C LEU A 326 29.33 -6.00 21.86
N ALA A 327 30.02 -7.14 21.92
CA ALA A 327 31.44 -7.18 22.21
C ALA A 327 32.31 -6.60 21.09
N ALA A 328 31.85 -6.71 19.83
CA ALA A 328 32.55 -6.19 18.66
C ALA A 328 32.21 -4.72 18.36
N ALA A 329 31.09 -4.22 18.91
CA ALA A 329 30.67 -2.83 18.70
C ALA A 329 31.70 -1.86 19.31
N PRO A 330 32.13 -0.80 18.61
CA PRO A 330 33.01 0.20 19.14
C PRO A 330 32.39 0.81 20.40
N GLN A 331 33.12 0.77 21.52
CA GLN A 331 32.70 1.45 22.75
C GLN A 331 32.75 2.96 22.49
N GLY A 332 31.57 3.57 22.24
CA GLY A 332 31.43 5.03 22.19
C GLY A 332 31.20 5.64 20.83
N HIS A 333 30.27 5.09 20.03
CA HIS A 333 29.71 5.86 18.91
C HIS A 333 28.22 6.07 19.14
N SER A 334 27.91 7.11 19.91
CA SER A 334 26.66 7.90 19.73
C SER A 334 26.90 8.89 18.58
N ASP A 335 27.37 8.41 17.44
CA ASP A 335 27.62 9.27 16.29
C ASP A 335 26.42 9.22 15.35
N THR A 336 25.56 10.21 15.50
CA THR A 336 24.84 10.76 14.35
C THR A 336 25.88 11.08 13.28
N PRO A 337 25.77 10.57 12.03
CA PRO A 337 26.66 11.00 10.97
C PRO A 337 26.51 12.52 10.81
N GLU A 338 27.58 13.27 11.07
CA GLU A 338 27.69 14.64 10.61
C GLU A 338 27.58 14.62 9.07
N VAL A 339 26.44 15.06 8.59
CA VAL A 339 26.25 15.35 7.16
C VAL A 339 27.05 16.63 6.91
N ASP A 340 28.26 16.48 6.37
CA ASP A 340 29.00 17.61 5.82
C ASP A 340 28.15 18.35 4.79
N ARG A 341 28.06 19.66 4.96
CA ARG A 341 27.23 20.62 4.24
C ARG A 341 27.64 20.80 2.79
#